data_c0bfe271066b95dcfadf4b02610495f6
#
_entry.id   c0bfe271066b95dcfadf4b02610495f6
#
_cell.length_a   1.000
_cell.length_b   1.000
_cell.length_c   1.000
_cell.angle_alpha   90.00
_cell.angle_beta   90.00
_cell.angle_gamma   90.00
#
_symmetry.space_group_name_H-M   'P 1'
#
loop_
_entity.id
_entity.type
_entity.pdbx_description
1 polymer ?
#
loop_
_entity_poly.entity_id
_entity_poly.type
_entity_poly.pdbx_seq_one_letter_code
_entity_poly.pdbx_strand_id
1 'polypeptide(L)'
;MPTQAPDCDVTVIGGGLCGKAASLHLAKAGLRVICIEPEGPVRPPVGESLDWSAPALLGDLGLPMEGLIGARMATWKRHVTMKLRSGASEHYVPDAWLAGKPFHIELRTLHVDRVQLDEELLKRTVGSGVAIVRDTVTAVERNGDRISAVQTAGGTRFASPWFIDASGYAACLFAREFNLPAIQFGPAKVAIWTYFAVSEAIEGTTLYMEPLPTQYLDWVWEIPIHTQLISVGYIATGTAIKAQREQGLGVEEIFLQQLAKYPRFDPLLRAGPLEPCNVTSFRSRVYDGVAGPNWFIAGEAASMVDPITSNGVTAALRHAAEASMLILKYRERDRLPSPVTGSYNRRILQMAKFFNVGIEKILYEPAVRNRIGARDSGTVYTSPAWSMNVVYARLNPMGILSTFLLGSVLWFFRASACVFAAWCKRMAAVGETSA
;
A
#
# COMPACT_ATOMS: atom_id res chain seq x y z
N MET A 1 -2.92 -37.54 -14.66
CA MET A 1 -4.06 -36.67 -15.07
C MET A 1 -4.14 -35.58 -14.03
N PRO A 2 -4.32 -34.29 -14.40
CA PRO A 2 -4.51 -33.25 -13.40
C PRO A 2 -5.77 -33.57 -12.58
N THR A 3 -5.64 -33.53 -11.27
CA THR A 3 -6.80 -33.68 -10.37
C THR A 3 -7.70 -32.47 -10.53
N GLN A 4 -8.98 -32.70 -10.77
CA GLN A 4 -9.95 -31.61 -10.88
C GLN A 4 -10.24 -31.09 -9.46
N ALA A 5 -10.06 -29.78 -9.27
CA ALA A 5 -10.39 -29.14 -8.00
C ALA A 5 -11.89 -29.13 -7.72
N PRO A 6 -12.30 -29.01 -6.46
CA PRO A 6 -13.70 -28.85 -6.11
C PRO A 6 -14.30 -27.63 -6.80
N ASP A 7 -15.57 -27.75 -7.12
CA ASP A 7 -16.37 -26.68 -7.71
C ASP A 7 -16.36 -25.42 -6.87
N CYS A 8 -15.91 -24.29 -7.41
CA CYS A 8 -15.88 -22.98 -6.73
C CYS A 8 -16.39 -21.87 -7.63
N ASP A 9 -16.88 -20.82 -7.03
CA ASP A 9 -17.43 -19.66 -7.74
C ASP A 9 -16.34 -18.62 -8.01
N VAL A 10 -15.33 -18.56 -7.12
CA VAL A 10 -14.20 -17.62 -7.25
C VAL A 10 -12.90 -18.29 -6.80
N THR A 11 -11.87 -18.17 -7.63
CA THR A 11 -10.49 -18.50 -7.27
C THR A 11 -9.71 -17.23 -6.98
N VAL A 12 -9.16 -17.12 -5.77
CA VAL A 12 -8.29 -16.02 -5.32
C VAL A 12 -6.85 -16.53 -5.25
N ILE A 13 -5.92 -15.83 -5.86
CA ILE A 13 -4.50 -16.17 -5.91
C ILE A 13 -3.73 -15.21 -4.99
N GLY A 14 -3.11 -15.77 -3.95
CA GLY A 14 -2.40 -15.02 -2.93
C GLY A 14 -3.21 -14.82 -1.65
N GLY A 15 -2.73 -15.39 -0.55
CA GLY A 15 -3.31 -15.32 0.78
C GLY A 15 -2.79 -14.17 1.66
N GLY A 16 -2.26 -13.11 1.06
CA GLY A 16 -1.95 -11.86 1.76
C GLY A 16 -3.20 -11.11 2.20
N LEU A 17 -3.03 -9.93 2.80
CA LEU A 17 -4.13 -9.10 3.30
C LEU A 17 -5.25 -8.90 2.25
N CYS A 18 -4.88 -8.57 1.01
CA CYS A 18 -5.83 -8.34 -0.07
C CYS A 18 -6.64 -9.58 -0.42
N GLY A 19 -5.97 -10.72 -0.58
CA GLY A 19 -6.64 -11.97 -0.95
C GLY A 19 -7.55 -12.50 0.14
N LYS A 20 -7.12 -12.46 1.40
CA LYS A 20 -7.97 -12.83 2.56
C LYS A 20 -9.20 -11.90 2.64
N ALA A 21 -9.01 -10.59 2.48
CA ALA A 21 -10.12 -9.64 2.50
C ALA A 21 -11.13 -9.90 1.38
N ALA A 22 -10.66 -10.10 0.14
CA ALA A 22 -11.53 -10.43 -0.99
C ALA A 22 -12.27 -11.75 -0.76
N SER A 23 -11.56 -12.79 -0.32
CA SER A 23 -12.13 -14.10 -0.01
C SER A 23 -13.22 -14.00 1.07
N LEU A 24 -12.95 -13.24 2.13
CA LEU A 24 -13.91 -13.04 3.23
C LEU A 24 -15.16 -12.29 2.77
N HIS A 25 -15.03 -11.22 1.97
CA HIS A 25 -16.18 -10.49 1.40
C HIS A 25 -17.06 -11.41 0.56
N LEU A 26 -16.47 -12.22 -0.30
CA LEU A 26 -17.18 -13.12 -1.21
C LEU A 26 -17.85 -14.28 -0.45
N ALA A 27 -17.15 -14.90 0.51
CA ALA A 27 -17.69 -15.99 1.31
C ALA A 27 -18.84 -15.54 2.21
N LYS A 28 -18.73 -14.35 2.85
CA LYS A 28 -19.85 -13.75 3.62
C LYS A 28 -21.10 -13.51 2.76
N ALA A 29 -20.94 -13.33 1.46
CA ALA A 29 -22.04 -13.18 0.52
C ALA A 29 -22.55 -14.52 -0.08
N GLY A 30 -22.06 -15.65 0.44
CA GLY A 30 -22.51 -17.00 0.11
C GLY A 30 -21.84 -17.63 -1.11
N LEU A 31 -20.73 -17.09 -1.60
CA LEU A 31 -19.98 -17.70 -2.70
C LEU A 31 -18.97 -18.74 -2.17
N ARG A 32 -18.77 -19.82 -2.92
CA ARG A 32 -17.72 -20.81 -2.67
C ARG A 32 -16.39 -20.24 -3.17
N VAL A 33 -15.46 -20.00 -2.26
CA VAL A 33 -14.18 -19.37 -2.55
C VAL A 33 -13.03 -20.32 -2.23
N ILE A 34 -12.09 -20.42 -3.17
CA ILE A 34 -10.79 -21.05 -2.95
C ILE A 34 -9.73 -19.94 -2.96
N CYS A 35 -8.91 -19.89 -1.93
CA CYS A 35 -7.75 -19.02 -1.85
C CYS A 35 -6.47 -19.85 -1.91
N ILE A 36 -5.66 -19.63 -2.94
CA ILE A 36 -4.40 -20.35 -3.17
C ILE A 36 -3.25 -19.49 -2.71
N GLU A 37 -2.46 -19.94 -1.76
CA GLU A 37 -1.28 -19.24 -1.26
C GLU A 37 -0.09 -20.19 -1.11
N PRO A 38 1.14 -19.76 -1.44
CA PRO A 38 2.30 -20.62 -1.35
C PRO A 38 2.58 -21.04 0.10
N GLU A 39 3.15 -22.24 0.28
CA GLU A 39 3.78 -22.62 1.54
C GLU A 39 5.09 -21.84 1.72
N GLY A 40 5.37 -21.44 2.93
CA GLY A 40 6.64 -20.80 3.23
C GLY A 40 6.60 -19.98 4.52
N PRO A 41 7.77 -19.53 4.99
CA PRO A 41 7.84 -18.68 6.17
C PRO A 41 7.14 -17.37 5.87
N VAL A 42 6.20 -17.03 6.74
CA VAL A 42 5.54 -15.72 6.70
C VAL A 42 6.57 -14.67 7.12
N ARG A 43 7.05 -13.87 6.16
CA ARG A 43 7.84 -12.69 6.53
C ARG A 43 6.93 -11.71 7.22
N PRO A 44 7.40 -10.99 8.28
CA PRO A 44 6.59 -9.93 8.88
C PRO A 44 6.14 -8.96 7.79
N PRO A 45 4.83 -8.78 7.61
CA PRO A 45 4.35 -7.89 6.56
C PRO A 45 4.57 -6.44 6.96
N VAL A 46 5.10 -5.62 6.06
CA VAL A 46 5.18 -4.15 6.24
C VAL A 46 3.79 -3.54 6.11
N GLY A 47 3.56 -2.40 6.77
CA GLY A 47 2.32 -1.63 6.66
C GLY A 47 1.55 -1.59 7.96
N GLU A 48 2.24 -1.33 9.05
CA GLU A 48 1.69 -1.20 10.40
C GLU A 48 0.93 0.12 10.59
N SER A 49 1.37 1.19 9.93
CA SER A 49 0.70 2.49 10.00
C SER A 49 -0.39 2.59 8.94
N LEU A 50 -1.62 2.80 9.37
CA LEU A 50 -2.78 2.85 8.47
C LEU A 50 -3.12 4.28 8.03
N ASP A 51 -3.71 4.40 6.87
CA ASP A 51 -4.36 5.60 6.36
C ASP A 51 -5.72 5.83 7.04
N TRP A 52 -6.22 7.06 7.07
CA TRP A 52 -7.49 7.43 7.73
C TRP A 52 -8.75 6.82 7.11
N SER A 53 -8.66 6.20 5.95
CA SER A 53 -9.78 5.48 5.33
C SER A 53 -9.75 3.97 5.57
N ALA A 54 -8.67 3.42 6.07
CA ALA A 54 -8.53 1.98 6.34
C ALA A 54 -9.49 1.43 7.41
N PRO A 55 -9.77 2.17 8.52
CA PRO A 55 -10.63 1.64 9.57
C PRO A 55 -12.04 1.26 9.12
N ALA A 56 -12.65 2.02 8.23
CA ALA A 56 -13.96 1.67 7.68
C ALA A 56 -13.92 0.34 6.91
N LEU A 57 -12.88 0.14 6.09
CA LEU A 57 -12.68 -1.08 5.33
C LEU A 57 -12.40 -2.30 6.22
N LEU A 58 -11.69 -2.11 7.34
CA LEU A 58 -11.50 -3.17 8.35
C LEU A 58 -12.82 -3.47 9.07
N GLY A 59 -13.62 -2.45 9.39
CA GLY A 59 -14.94 -2.62 9.97
C GLY A 59 -15.87 -3.48 9.12
N ASP A 60 -15.87 -3.33 7.80
CA ASP A 60 -16.63 -4.14 6.85
C ASP A 60 -16.23 -5.64 6.88
N LEU A 61 -14.97 -5.91 7.24
CA LEU A 61 -14.49 -7.27 7.49
C LEU A 61 -14.83 -7.82 8.88
N GLY A 62 -15.46 -6.99 9.74
CA GLY A 62 -15.77 -7.32 11.12
C GLY A 62 -14.62 -7.06 12.10
N LEU A 63 -13.68 -6.19 11.72
CA LEU A 63 -12.52 -5.78 12.50
C LEU A 63 -12.63 -4.29 12.88
N PRO A 64 -13.61 -3.89 13.73
CA PRO A 64 -13.78 -2.50 14.12
C PRO A 64 -12.60 -2.01 14.97
N MET A 65 -12.28 -0.71 14.89
CA MET A 65 -11.15 -0.08 15.58
C MET A 65 -11.10 -0.40 17.08
N GLU A 66 -12.22 -0.24 17.76
CA GLU A 66 -12.32 -0.45 19.19
C GLU A 66 -12.05 -1.91 19.56
N GLY A 67 -12.48 -2.85 18.72
CA GLY A 67 -12.21 -4.28 18.88
C GLY A 67 -10.71 -4.61 18.74
N LEU A 68 -10.05 -4.01 17.76
CA LEU A 68 -8.59 -4.19 17.53
C LEU A 68 -7.78 -3.62 18.70
N ILE A 69 -8.14 -2.44 19.19
CA ILE A 69 -7.49 -1.81 20.37
C ILE A 69 -7.74 -2.63 21.64
N GLY A 70 -8.99 -3.06 21.87
CA GLY A 70 -9.34 -3.87 23.02
C GLY A 70 -8.62 -5.22 23.06
N ALA A 71 -8.39 -5.81 21.89
CA ALA A 71 -7.59 -7.04 21.71
C ALA A 71 -6.07 -6.80 21.76
N ARG A 72 -5.60 -5.57 21.93
CA ARG A 72 -4.18 -5.16 21.89
C ARG A 72 -3.49 -5.47 20.56
N MET A 73 -4.24 -5.53 19.48
CA MET A 73 -3.75 -5.73 18.11
C MET A 73 -3.44 -4.41 17.41
N ALA A 74 -3.81 -3.28 18.03
CA ALA A 74 -3.65 -1.95 17.46
C ALA A 74 -3.43 -0.88 18.54
N THR A 75 -2.83 0.24 18.10
CA THR A 75 -2.74 1.50 18.85
C THR A 75 -3.34 2.64 18.05
N TRP A 76 -3.72 3.74 18.72
CA TRP A 76 -4.22 4.92 18.03
C TRP A 76 -3.13 5.64 17.24
N LYS A 77 -3.41 5.92 15.98
CA LYS A 77 -2.61 6.85 15.18
C LYS A 77 -3.37 8.18 15.10
N ARG A 78 -2.98 9.15 15.90
CA ARG A 78 -3.62 10.46 15.95
C ARG A 78 -3.03 11.43 14.93
N HIS A 79 -1.75 11.28 14.61
CA HIS A 79 -1.03 12.18 13.72
C HIS A 79 0.16 11.47 13.05
N VAL A 80 0.74 12.15 12.09
CA VAL A 80 2.08 11.87 11.56
C VAL A 80 2.98 13.05 11.88
N THR A 81 4.15 12.80 12.45
CA THR A 81 5.15 13.83 12.73
C THR A 81 6.29 13.71 11.74
N MET A 82 6.61 14.78 11.05
CA MET A 82 7.85 14.90 10.28
C MET A 82 8.90 15.60 11.12
N LYS A 83 10.05 14.94 11.34
CA LYS A 83 11.19 15.51 12.07
C LYS A 83 12.38 15.65 11.14
N LEU A 84 12.93 16.85 11.11
CA LEU A 84 14.22 17.11 10.49
C LEU A 84 15.34 16.94 11.51
N ARG A 85 16.53 16.59 11.06
CA ARG A 85 17.74 16.49 11.91
C ARG A 85 18.06 17.80 12.64
N SER A 86 17.71 18.94 12.05
CA SER A 86 17.79 20.28 12.67
C SER A 86 16.95 20.45 13.94
N GLY A 87 16.11 19.47 14.29
CA GLY A 87 15.16 19.53 15.40
C GLY A 87 13.78 20.09 15.03
N ALA A 88 13.60 20.66 13.84
CA ALA A 88 12.31 21.12 13.39
C ALA A 88 11.35 19.93 13.23
N SER A 89 10.12 20.08 13.73
CA SER A 89 9.09 19.05 13.63
C SER A 89 7.74 19.65 13.32
N GLU A 90 6.91 18.88 12.66
CA GLU A 90 5.52 19.24 12.38
C GLU A 90 4.59 18.03 12.46
N HIS A 91 3.39 18.25 13.00
CA HIS A 91 2.35 17.24 13.10
C HIS A 91 1.36 17.40 11.97
N TYR A 92 1.09 16.30 11.27
CA TYR A 92 0.09 16.23 10.21
C TYR A 92 -1.10 15.41 10.65
N VAL A 93 -2.26 16.00 10.49
CA VAL A 93 -3.56 15.32 10.57
C VAL A 93 -4.31 15.63 9.28
N PRO A 94 -5.30 14.82 8.86
CA PRO A 94 -6.20 15.22 7.79
C PRO A 94 -6.86 16.55 8.11
N ASP A 95 -7.16 17.34 7.08
CA ASP A 95 -7.72 18.68 7.25
C ASP A 95 -9.00 18.64 8.10
N ALA A 96 -9.06 19.48 9.12
CA ALA A 96 -10.20 19.54 10.06
C ALA A 96 -11.53 19.84 9.38
N TRP A 97 -11.51 20.47 8.18
CA TRP A 97 -12.71 20.73 7.40
C TRP A 97 -13.48 19.46 7.00
N LEU A 98 -12.79 18.31 6.87
CA LEU A 98 -13.43 17.01 6.62
C LEU A 98 -14.28 16.53 7.81
N ALA A 99 -13.89 16.88 9.05
CA ALA A 99 -14.65 16.54 10.25
C ALA A 99 -15.87 17.45 10.43
N GLY A 100 -15.85 18.66 9.87
CA GLY A 100 -16.95 19.63 9.92
C GLY A 100 -18.02 19.42 8.84
N LYS A 101 -18.98 20.36 8.80
CA LYS A 101 -20.03 20.39 7.75
C LYS A 101 -19.39 20.65 6.36
N PRO A 102 -19.89 20.03 5.28
CA PRO A 102 -21.01 19.08 5.24
C PRO A 102 -20.56 17.60 5.38
N PHE A 103 -19.28 17.31 5.58
CA PHE A 103 -18.73 15.97 5.43
C PHE A 103 -18.90 15.10 6.66
N HIS A 104 -18.70 15.64 7.88
CA HIS A 104 -18.77 14.90 9.15
C HIS A 104 -17.98 13.58 9.15
N ILE A 105 -16.76 13.60 8.61
CA ILE A 105 -15.91 12.40 8.50
C ILE A 105 -15.09 12.26 9.77
N GLU A 106 -15.17 11.08 10.39
CA GLU A 106 -14.33 10.76 11.52
C GLU A 106 -12.87 10.55 11.07
N LEU A 107 -11.95 11.28 11.70
CA LEU A 107 -10.54 11.31 11.35
C LEU A 107 -9.69 10.55 12.38
N ARG A 108 -10.07 9.30 12.68
CA ARG A 108 -9.32 8.39 13.53
C ARG A 108 -8.76 7.25 12.71
N THR A 109 -7.54 6.81 13.00
CA THR A 109 -6.93 5.62 12.41
C THR A 109 -5.99 4.93 13.40
N LEU A 110 -5.33 3.88 12.96
CA LEU A 110 -4.59 2.94 13.79
C LEU A 110 -3.17 2.72 13.29
N HIS A 111 -2.30 2.34 14.22
CA HIS A 111 -1.19 1.44 13.94
C HIS A 111 -1.65 0.03 14.31
N VAL A 112 -1.25 -0.95 13.54
CA VAL A 112 -1.67 -2.35 13.74
C VAL A 112 -0.47 -3.27 13.85
N ASP A 113 -0.54 -4.24 14.73
CA ASP A 113 0.33 -5.41 14.66
C ASP A 113 -0.11 -6.24 13.45
N ARG A 114 0.69 -6.19 12.39
CA ARG A 114 0.36 -6.82 11.11
C ARG A 114 0.35 -8.34 11.21
N VAL A 115 1.16 -8.93 12.06
CA VAL A 115 1.17 -10.38 12.25
C VAL A 115 -0.16 -10.81 12.85
N GLN A 116 -0.55 -10.19 13.97
CA GLN A 116 -1.82 -10.50 14.64
C GLN A 116 -3.04 -10.18 13.76
N LEU A 117 -3.02 -9.04 13.06
CA LEU A 117 -4.11 -8.67 12.14
C LEU A 117 -4.27 -9.68 11.00
N ASP A 118 -3.16 -10.08 10.38
CA ASP A 118 -3.19 -11.04 9.27
C ASP A 118 -3.62 -12.44 9.73
N GLU A 119 -3.27 -12.86 10.94
CA GLU A 119 -3.74 -14.09 11.57
C GLU A 119 -5.24 -14.06 11.90
N GLU A 120 -5.72 -12.96 12.49
CA GLU A 120 -7.13 -12.79 12.80
C GLU A 120 -7.98 -12.76 11.53
N LEU A 121 -7.49 -12.10 10.47
CA LEU A 121 -8.15 -12.10 9.17
C LEU A 121 -8.16 -13.52 8.56
N LEU A 122 -7.09 -14.29 8.71
CA LEU A 122 -7.06 -15.70 8.27
C LEU A 122 -8.11 -16.55 9.02
N LYS A 123 -8.18 -16.44 10.35
CA LYS A 123 -9.18 -17.13 11.16
C LYS A 123 -10.61 -16.84 10.69
N ARG A 124 -10.92 -15.57 10.42
CA ARG A 124 -12.24 -15.15 9.89
C ARG A 124 -12.50 -15.70 8.49
N THR A 125 -11.48 -15.67 7.64
CA THR A 125 -11.58 -16.17 6.27
C THR A 125 -11.90 -17.69 6.27
N VAL A 126 -11.15 -18.46 7.03
CA VAL A 126 -11.40 -19.91 7.19
C VAL A 126 -12.75 -20.18 7.87
N GLY A 127 -13.06 -19.43 8.94
CA GLY A 127 -14.34 -19.55 9.66
C GLY A 127 -15.57 -19.20 8.81
N SER A 128 -15.38 -18.50 7.69
CA SER A 128 -16.44 -18.19 6.70
C SER A 128 -16.55 -19.25 5.59
N GLY A 129 -15.83 -20.38 5.68
CA GLY A 129 -15.90 -21.48 4.74
C GLY A 129 -15.01 -21.35 3.51
N VAL A 130 -14.06 -20.41 3.50
CA VAL A 130 -13.05 -20.31 2.42
C VAL A 130 -12.09 -21.49 2.51
N ALA A 131 -11.90 -22.20 1.41
CA ALA A 131 -10.89 -23.26 1.29
C ALA A 131 -9.51 -22.62 1.03
N ILE A 132 -8.58 -22.80 1.96
CA ILE A 132 -7.18 -22.37 1.77
C ILE A 132 -6.39 -23.53 1.17
N VAL A 133 -5.81 -23.30 0.00
CA VAL A 133 -4.94 -24.27 -0.69
C VAL A 133 -3.50 -23.81 -0.57
N ARG A 134 -2.66 -24.62 0.07
CA ARG A 134 -1.22 -24.37 0.25
C ARG A 134 -0.47 -24.85 -0.99
N ASP A 135 -0.37 -23.99 -1.98
CA ASP A 135 0.34 -24.28 -3.24
C ASP A 135 0.67 -22.96 -3.97
N THR A 136 1.50 -23.04 -5.00
CA THR A 136 1.90 -21.89 -5.82
C THR A 136 1.27 -22.00 -7.20
N VAL A 137 0.52 -20.97 -7.63
CA VAL A 137 0.01 -20.90 -9.01
C VAL A 137 1.17 -20.62 -9.96
N THR A 138 1.33 -21.47 -10.97
CA THR A 138 2.43 -21.41 -11.94
C THR A 138 1.98 -21.10 -13.36
N ALA A 139 0.71 -21.40 -13.69
CA ALA A 139 0.19 -21.18 -15.04
C ALA A 139 -1.26 -20.65 -14.99
N VAL A 140 -1.63 -19.90 -16.03
CA VAL A 140 -2.97 -19.37 -16.25
C VAL A 140 -3.47 -19.88 -17.60
N GLU A 141 -4.64 -20.51 -17.61
CA GLU A 141 -5.33 -20.93 -18.84
C GLU A 141 -6.35 -19.85 -19.23
N ARG A 142 -6.34 -19.44 -20.48
CA ARG A 142 -7.26 -18.42 -20.98
C ARG A 142 -7.79 -18.71 -22.38
N ASN A 143 -8.95 -18.14 -22.66
CA ASN A 143 -9.52 -18.09 -24.00
C ASN A 143 -9.76 -16.61 -24.36
N GLY A 144 -8.86 -16.06 -25.19
CA GLY A 144 -8.83 -14.64 -25.49
C GLY A 144 -8.49 -13.80 -24.23
N ASP A 145 -9.40 -12.94 -23.85
CA ASP A 145 -9.29 -12.05 -22.69
C ASP A 145 -9.92 -12.63 -21.38
N ARG A 146 -10.49 -13.84 -21.46
CA ARG A 146 -11.15 -14.54 -20.35
C ARG A 146 -10.23 -15.62 -19.78
N ILE A 147 -10.11 -15.68 -18.46
CA ILE A 147 -9.42 -16.78 -17.75
C ILE A 147 -10.40 -17.94 -17.59
N SER A 148 -9.95 -19.16 -17.88
CA SER A 148 -10.73 -20.38 -17.74
C SER A 148 -10.29 -21.23 -16.55
N ALA A 149 -9.01 -21.24 -16.21
CA ALA A 149 -8.45 -21.95 -15.06
C ALA A 149 -7.08 -21.40 -14.68
N VAL A 150 -6.60 -21.84 -13.52
CA VAL A 150 -5.20 -21.71 -13.09
C VAL A 150 -4.65 -23.07 -12.70
N GLN A 151 -3.34 -23.26 -12.84
CA GLN A 151 -2.65 -24.49 -12.44
C GLN A 151 -1.61 -24.18 -11.37
N THR A 152 -1.48 -25.10 -10.42
CA THR A 152 -0.51 -25.00 -9.34
C THR A 152 0.72 -25.87 -9.60
N ALA A 153 1.79 -25.60 -8.84
CA ALA A 153 3.03 -26.40 -8.90
C ALA A 153 2.78 -27.87 -8.53
N GLY A 154 1.83 -28.16 -7.62
CA GLY A 154 1.41 -29.51 -7.29
C GLY A 154 0.55 -30.20 -8.36
N GLY A 155 0.32 -29.55 -9.50
CA GLY A 155 -0.41 -30.11 -10.64
C GLY A 155 -1.93 -30.05 -10.53
N THR A 156 -2.48 -29.36 -9.50
CA THR A 156 -3.92 -29.19 -9.37
C THR A 156 -4.41 -28.08 -10.26
N ARG A 157 -5.51 -28.31 -10.95
CA ARG A 157 -6.17 -27.36 -11.84
C ARG A 157 -7.43 -26.80 -11.16
N PHE A 158 -7.54 -25.47 -11.05
CA PHE A 158 -8.69 -24.76 -10.49
C PHE A 158 -9.41 -23.98 -11.60
N ALA A 159 -10.63 -24.40 -11.90
CA ALA A 159 -11.52 -23.70 -12.83
C ALA A 159 -12.64 -23.02 -12.05
N SER A 160 -12.93 -21.78 -12.37
CA SER A 160 -14.01 -21.00 -11.74
C SER A 160 -14.54 -19.95 -12.69
N PRO A 161 -15.77 -19.45 -12.48
CA PRO A 161 -16.31 -18.31 -13.23
C PRO A 161 -15.47 -17.04 -13.06
N TRP A 162 -14.92 -16.80 -11.85
CA TRP A 162 -14.23 -15.56 -11.48
C TRP A 162 -12.86 -15.81 -10.87
N PHE A 163 -11.93 -14.88 -11.12
CA PHE A 163 -10.55 -14.94 -10.63
C PHE A 163 -10.10 -13.60 -10.05
N ILE A 164 -9.34 -13.64 -8.96
CA ILE A 164 -8.65 -12.47 -8.38
C ILE A 164 -7.18 -12.80 -8.21
N ASP A 165 -6.31 -12.03 -8.87
CA ASP A 165 -4.87 -12.04 -8.64
C ASP A 165 -4.52 -11.04 -7.53
N ALA A 166 -4.28 -11.54 -6.32
CA ALA A 166 -3.77 -10.83 -5.16
C ALA A 166 -2.38 -11.35 -4.76
N SER A 167 -1.61 -11.86 -5.73
CA SER A 167 -0.32 -12.53 -5.55
C SER A 167 0.83 -11.60 -5.09
N GLY A 168 0.54 -10.30 -4.96
CA GLY A 168 1.47 -9.29 -4.46
C GLY A 168 2.47 -8.78 -5.49
N TYR A 169 3.38 -7.92 -5.02
CA TYR A 169 4.29 -7.16 -5.86
C TYR A 169 5.20 -8.03 -6.76
N ALA A 170 5.73 -9.13 -6.23
CA ALA A 170 6.73 -9.93 -6.94
C ALA A 170 6.12 -10.84 -8.03
N ALA A 171 4.94 -11.40 -7.79
CA ALA A 171 4.34 -12.38 -8.68
C ALA A 171 3.60 -11.75 -9.87
N CYS A 172 2.58 -10.93 -9.61
CA CYS A 172 1.78 -10.23 -10.64
C CYS A 172 1.39 -11.13 -11.81
N LEU A 173 0.74 -12.28 -11.50
CA LEU A 173 0.55 -13.36 -12.46
C LEU A 173 -0.24 -12.93 -13.70
N PHE A 174 -1.40 -12.28 -13.49
CA PHE A 174 -2.25 -11.86 -14.61
C PHE A 174 -1.62 -10.70 -15.39
N ALA A 175 -0.89 -9.80 -14.70
CA ALA A 175 -0.19 -8.73 -15.41
C ALA A 175 0.87 -9.27 -16.37
N ARG A 176 1.56 -10.34 -15.98
CA ARG A 176 2.53 -11.04 -16.85
C ARG A 176 1.84 -11.81 -17.96
N GLU A 177 0.78 -12.57 -17.63
CA GLU A 177 0.03 -13.37 -18.60
C GLU A 177 -0.57 -12.53 -19.74
N PHE A 178 -1.13 -11.37 -19.39
CA PHE A 178 -1.73 -10.46 -20.37
C PHE A 178 -0.77 -9.41 -20.92
N ASN A 179 0.53 -9.46 -20.56
CA ASN A 179 1.55 -8.48 -20.96
C ASN A 179 1.10 -7.03 -20.69
N LEU A 180 0.51 -6.77 -19.51
CA LEU A 180 -0.04 -5.46 -19.20
C LEU A 180 1.07 -4.41 -19.05
N PRO A 181 0.89 -3.23 -19.63
CA PRO A 181 1.88 -2.17 -19.52
C PRO A 181 1.98 -1.67 -18.07
N ALA A 182 3.21 -1.64 -17.55
CA ALA A 182 3.52 -1.11 -16.22
C ALA A 182 4.01 0.34 -16.33
N ILE A 183 3.34 1.23 -15.62
CA ILE A 183 3.79 2.62 -15.43
C ILE A 183 4.55 2.67 -14.12
N GLN A 184 5.83 3.01 -14.19
CA GLN A 184 6.73 3.09 -13.05
C GLN A 184 6.95 4.55 -12.63
N PHE A 185 7.20 4.76 -11.31
CA PHE A 185 7.43 6.07 -10.72
C PHE A 185 8.70 6.03 -9.87
N GLY A 186 9.52 7.07 -10.00
CA GLY A 186 10.75 7.21 -9.24
C GLY A 186 11.77 6.07 -9.43
N PRO A 187 12.83 6.08 -8.65
CA PRO A 187 13.83 5.00 -8.62
C PRO A 187 13.32 3.77 -7.86
N ALA A 188 13.99 2.64 -8.04
CA ALA A 188 13.86 1.51 -7.13
C ALA A 188 14.36 1.90 -5.73
N LYS A 189 13.67 1.43 -4.69
CA LYS A 189 13.96 1.70 -3.28
C LYS A 189 14.16 0.41 -2.53
N VAL A 190 14.88 0.50 -1.42
CA VAL A 190 15.06 -0.58 -0.46
C VAL A 190 14.53 -0.11 0.89
N ALA A 191 13.73 -0.93 1.53
CA ALA A 191 13.31 -0.78 2.91
C ALA A 191 14.06 -1.81 3.78
N ILE A 192 14.61 -1.35 4.90
CA ILE A 192 15.29 -2.15 5.92
C ILE A 192 14.60 -1.82 7.24
N TRP A 193 14.11 -2.81 7.98
CA TRP A 193 13.39 -2.54 9.23
C TRP A 193 13.53 -3.69 10.23
N THR A 194 13.29 -3.35 11.47
CA THR A 194 13.19 -4.29 12.59
C THR A 194 12.35 -3.70 13.73
N TYR A 195 12.24 -4.42 14.82
CA TYR A 195 11.47 -4.02 15.99
C TYR A 195 12.38 -3.79 17.19
N PHE A 196 11.99 -2.80 18.02
CA PHE A 196 12.70 -2.45 19.24
C PHE A 196 11.75 -2.43 20.44
N ALA A 197 12.24 -2.90 21.59
CA ALA A 197 11.57 -2.68 22.86
C ALA A 197 11.83 -1.23 23.33
N VAL A 198 10.81 -0.59 23.88
CA VAL A 198 10.87 0.75 24.46
C VAL A 198 10.17 0.76 25.82
N SER A 199 10.57 1.67 26.72
CA SER A 199 9.86 1.87 27.98
C SER A 199 8.45 2.42 27.74
N GLU A 200 8.34 3.35 26.80
CA GLU A 200 7.08 3.94 26.35
C GLU A 200 7.22 4.37 24.87
N ALA A 201 6.28 3.94 24.06
CA ALA A 201 6.23 4.35 22.65
C ALA A 201 5.64 5.77 22.53
N ILE A 202 6.22 6.57 21.62
CA ILE A 202 5.65 7.88 21.27
C ILE A 202 4.37 7.72 20.49
N GLU A 203 3.42 8.64 20.68
CA GLU A 203 2.16 8.63 19.96
C GLU A 203 2.34 9.05 18.50
N GLY A 204 1.56 8.47 17.62
CA GLY A 204 1.60 8.77 16.17
C GLY A 204 2.73 8.10 15.41
N THR A 205 2.72 8.26 14.09
CA THR A 205 3.84 7.88 13.21
C THR A 205 4.86 9.00 13.18
N THR A 206 6.13 8.71 13.41
CA THR A 206 7.20 9.71 13.20
C THR A 206 8.03 9.32 11.98
N LEU A 207 8.26 10.29 11.11
CA LEU A 207 9.12 10.20 9.94
C LEU A 207 10.33 11.12 10.16
N TYR A 208 11.52 10.54 10.18
CA TYR A 208 12.78 11.28 10.28
C TYR A 208 13.35 11.45 8.89
N MET A 209 13.61 12.68 8.48
CA MET A 209 14.03 13.03 7.13
C MET A 209 15.29 13.89 7.17
N GLU A 210 16.19 13.61 6.24
CA GLU A 210 17.38 14.42 6.00
C GLU A 210 17.35 14.94 4.57
N PRO A 211 16.67 16.06 4.31
CA PRO A 211 16.54 16.58 2.97
C PRO A 211 17.82 17.26 2.52
N LEU A 212 18.72 16.52 1.92
CA LEU A 212 19.91 17.11 1.29
C LEU A 212 19.50 17.83 -0.03
N PRO A 213 20.06 19.01 -0.30
CA PRO A 213 19.62 19.87 -1.40
C PRO A 213 19.64 19.23 -2.80
N THR A 214 20.57 18.31 -3.02
CA THR A 214 20.81 17.69 -4.33
C THR A 214 20.45 16.20 -4.38
N GLN A 215 20.05 15.62 -3.24
CA GLN A 215 19.83 14.18 -3.14
C GLN A 215 18.35 13.85 -3.10
N TYR A 216 18.03 12.65 -3.60
CA TYR A 216 16.74 12.03 -3.42
C TYR A 216 16.49 11.79 -1.93
N LEU A 217 15.28 12.05 -1.43
CA LEU A 217 14.95 11.93 -0.03
C LEU A 217 15.01 10.48 0.43
N ASP A 218 15.81 10.19 1.43
CA ASP A 218 15.74 9.00 2.25
C ASP A 218 15.16 9.34 3.63
N TRP A 219 14.59 8.35 4.32
CA TRP A 219 13.86 8.62 5.54
C TRP A 219 13.75 7.38 6.44
N VAL A 220 13.58 7.64 7.73
CA VAL A 220 13.36 6.62 8.75
C VAL A 220 11.94 6.76 9.29
N TRP A 221 11.27 5.64 9.54
CA TRP A 221 10.01 5.63 10.29
C TRP A 221 10.20 5.13 11.72
N GLU A 222 9.40 5.64 12.63
CA GLU A 222 9.15 5.10 13.96
C GLU A 222 7.65 4.96 14.14
N ILE A 223 7.17 3.72 14.32
CA ILE A 223 5.75 3.37 14.37
C ILE A 223 5.49 2.59 15.66
N PRO A 224 4.65 3.09 16.59
CA PRO A 224 4.29 2.35 17.79
C PRO A 224 3.34 1.21 17.45
N ILE A 225 3.76 -0.03 17.68
CA ILE A 225 2.93 -1.23 17.51
C ILE A 225 2.13 -1.50 18.79
N HIS A 226 2.84 -1.45 19.93
CA HIS A 226 2.30 -1.51 21.28
C HIS A 226 2.93 -0.41 22.13
N THR A 227 2.47 -0.26 23.37
CA THR A 227 3.04 0.72 24.32
C THR A 227 4.54 0.52 24.58
N GLN A 228 5.05 -0.68 24.39
CA GLN A 228 6.47 -1.04 24.63
C GLN A 228 7.16 -1.65 23.41
N LEU A 229 6.56 -1.58 22.24
CA LEU A 229 7.09 -2.11 20.99
C LEU A 229 6.93 -1.11 19.86
N ILE A 230 8.04 -0.83 19.18
CA ILE A 230 8.03 0.02 17.98
C ILE A 230 8.64 -0.71 16.79
N SER A 231 8.08 -0.42 15.61
CA SER A 231 8.71 -0.73 14.31
C SER A 231 9.56 0.47 13.89
N VAL A 232 10.81 0.24 13.57
CA VAL A 232 11.72 1.24 13.02
C VAL A 232 12.28 0.74 11.70
N GLY A 233 12.24 1.58 10.68
CA GLY A 233 12.80 1.20 9.38
C GLY A 233 13.32 2.38 8.61
N TYR A 234 14.18 2.08 7.64
CA TYR A 234 14.86 3.01 6.77
C TYR A 234 14.54 2.73 5.31
N ILE A 235 14.24 3.76 4.57
CA ILE A 235 14.03 3.69 3.12
C ILE A 235 15.01 4.61 2.42
N ALA A 236 15.71 4.03 1.44
CA ALA A 236 16.59 4.76 0.53
C ALA A 236 16.48 4.22 -0.90
N THR A 237 17.08 4.92 -1.85
CA THR A 237 17.20 4.41 -3.23
C THR A 237 18.08 3.17 -3.27
N GLY A 238 17.77 2.24 -4.18
CA GLY A 238 18.60 1.04 -4.38
C GLY A 238 20.04 1.37 -4.75
N THR A 239 20.27 2.49 -5.45
CA THR A 239 21.62 2.98 -5.78
C THR A 239 22.38 3.43 -4.54
N ALA A 240 21.73 4.13 -3.60
CA ALA A 240 22.36 4.56 -2.35
C ALA A 240 22.74 3.37 -1.47
N ILE A 241 21.86 2.37 -1.33
CA ILE A 241 22.17 1.14 -0.57
C ILE A 241 23.28 0.35 -1.26
N LYS A 242 23.26 0.23 -2.59
CA LYS A 242 24.33 -0.45 -3.32
C LYS A 242 25.69 0.20 -3.11
N ALA A 243 25.77 1.54 -3.17
CA ALA A 243 27.02 2.27 -2.96
C ALA A 243 27.62 2.03 -1.55
N GLN A 244 26.76 1.94 -0.51
CA GLN A 244 27.23 1.63 0.85
C GLN A 244 27.69 0.16 0.95
N ARG A 245 27.02 -0.77 0.31
CA ARG A 245 27.45 -2.17 0.26
C ARG A 245 28.77 -2.37 -0.47
N GLU A 246 29.04 -1.60 -1.52
CA GLU A 246 30.33 -1.59 -2.24
C GLU A 246 31.49 -1.07 -1.36
N GLN A 247 31.18 -0.32 -0.30
CA GLN A 247 32.13 0.09 0.75
C GLN A 247 32.34 -0.98 1.82
N GLY A 248 31.74 -2.15 1.66
CA GLY A 248 31.88 -3.29 2.59
C GLY A 248 30.86 -3.36 3.72
N LEU A 249 29.88 -2.44 3.77
CA LEU A 249 28.87 -2.41 4.84
C LEU A 249 27.82 -3.50 4.63
N GLY A 250 27.48 -4.21 5.70
CA GLY A 250 26.33 -5.10 5.77
C GLY A 250 25.01 -4.31 5.79
N VAL A 251 23.89 -4.97 5.46
CA VAL A 251 22.57 -4.31 5.43
C VAL A 251 22.17 -3.79 6.81
N GLU A 252 22.40 -4.57 7.85
CA GLU A 252 22.13 -4.19 9.23
C GLU A 252 23.03 -3.02 9.68
N GLU A 253 24.29 -3.03 9.30
CA GLU A 253 25.24 -1.94 9.57
C GLU A 253 24.78 -0.63 8.93
N ILE A 254 24.34 -0.67 7.67
CA ILE A 254 23.76 0.49 6.96
C ILE A 254 22.56 1.04 7.75
N PHE A 255 21.68 0.16 8.21
CA PHE A 255 20.50 0.55 8.97
C PHE A 255 20.88 1.21 10.32
N LEU A 256 21.75 0.57 11.11
CA LEU A 256 22.16 1.08 12.40
C LEU A 256 22.92 2.41 12.28
N GLN A 257 23.80 2.55 11.29
CA GLN A 257 24.48 3.80 10.99
C GLN A 257 23.51 4.93 10.62
N GLN A 258 22.42 4.60 9.92
CA GLN A 258 21.41 5.60 9.61
C GLN A 258 20.65 6.04 10.85
N LEU A 259 20.31 5.11 11.76
CA LEU A 259 19.64 5.44 13.02
C LEU A 259 20.54 6.29 13.93
N ALA A 260 21.85 6.02 13.97
CA ALA A 260 22.81 6.76 14.78
C ALA A 260 22.93 8.26 14.44
N LYS A 261 22.36 8.69 13.30
CA LYS A 261 22.27 10.12 12.96
C LYS A 261 21.23 10.88 13.80
N TYR A 262 20.37 10.17 14.52
CA TYR A 262 19.26 10.74 15.29
C TYR A 262 19.39 10.35 16.77
N PRO A 263 19.62 11.30 17.69
CA PRO A 263 19.81 11.01 19.13
C PRO A 263 18.65 10.24 19.78
N ARG A 264 17.45 10.33 19.20
CA ARG A 264 16.26 9.56 19.63
C ARG A 264 16.53 8.06 19.67
N PHE A 265 17.35 7.54 18.77
CA PHE A 265 17.63 6.12 18.65
C PHE A 265 18.83 5.64 19.48
N ASP A 266 19.60 6.53 20.14
CA ASP A 266 20.76 6.13 20.95
C ASP A 266 20.43 5.06 22.02
N PRO A 267 19.32 5.15 22.78
CA PRO A 267 18.95 4.09 23.72
C PRO A 267 18.65 2.75 23.04
N LEU A 268 18.02 2.80 21.86
CA LEU A 268 17.64 1.61 21.08
C LEU A 268 18.88 0.92 20.50
N LEU A 269 19.84 1.71 20.01
CA LEU A 269 21.10 1.20 19.49
C LEU A 269 21.92 0.51 20.56
N ARG A 270 21.88 1.01 21.83
CA ARG A 270 22.52 0.35 22.97
C ARG A 270 21.85 -0.95 23.40
N ALA A 271 20.52 -1.01 23.30
CA ALA A 271 19.75 -2.20 23.66
C ALA A 271 19.78 -3.28 22.57
N GLY A 272 19.95 -2.86 21.33
CA GLY A 272 19.86 -3.71 20.14
C GLY A 272 18.43 -4.01 19.68
N PRO A 273 18.30 -4.48 18.43
CA PRO A 273 17.01 -4.90 17.88
C PRO A 273 16.54 -6.22 18.50
N LEU A 274 15.23 -6.45 18.48
CA LEU A 274 14.61 -7.68 19.00
C LEU A 274 14.78 -8.87 18.04
N GLU A 275 14.95 -8.60 16.75
CA GLU A 275 15.13 -9.59 15.69
C GLU A 275 16.05 -9.06 14.59
N PRO A 276 16.61 -9.92 13.72
CA PRO A 276 17.38 -9.50 12.57
C PRO A 276 16.59 -8.55 11.65
N CYS A 277 17.31 -7.67 10.95
CA CYS A 277 16.67 -6.74 10.03
C CYS A 277 15.99 -7.45 8.86
N ASN A 278 14.76 -7.10 8.61
CA ASN A 278 14.03 -7.45 7.42
C ASN A 278 14.41 -6.51 6.26
N VAL A 279 14.44 -7.03 5.04
CA VAL A 279 14.80 -6.26 3.84
C VAL A 279 13.85 -6.56 2.70
N THR A 280 13.37 -5.52 2.04
CA THR A 280 12.64 -5.65 0.78
C THR A 280 13.03 -4.57 -0.21
N SER A 281 12.94 -4.88 -1.49
CA SER A 281 13.11 -3.90 -2.55
C SER A 281 11.81 -3.73 -3.33
N PHE A 282 11.51 -2.49 -3.70
CA PHE A 282 10.31 -2.16 -4.44
C PHE A 282 10.55 -0.98 -5.38
N ARG A 283 9.67 -0.84 -6.36
CA ARG A 283 9.53 0.38 -7.16
C ARG A 283 8.05 0.69 -7.29
N SER A 284 7.69 1.93 -7.03
CA SER A 284 6.30 2.36 -7.21
C SER A 284 5.87 2.16 -8.65
N ARG A 285 4.73 1.50 -8.86
CA ARG A 285 4.19 1.19 -10.18
C ARG A 285 2.68 0.99 -10.15
N VAL A 286 2.06 1.05 -11.32
CA VAL A 286 0.69 0.60 -11.55
C VAL A 286 0.62 -0.05 -12.91
N TYR A 287 -0.15 -1.12 -13.03
CA TYR A 287 -0.48 -1.69 -14.32
C TYR A 287 -1.70 -0.98 -14.94
N ASP A 288 -1.67 -0.80 -16.26
CA ASP A 288 -2.83 -0.36 -17.03
C ASP A 288 -3.63 -1.57 -17.47
N GLY A 289 -4.89 -1.64 -17.08
CA GLY A 289 -5.75 -2.78 -17.40
C GLY A 289 -5.78 -3.86 -16.32
N VAL A 290 -6.03 -3.51 -15.04
CA VAL A 290 -6.05 -4.43 -13.90
C VAL A 290 -7.35 -5.21 -13.71
N ALA A 291 -8.24 -5.23 -14.70
CA ALA A 291 -9.41 -6.08 -14.76
C ALA A 291 -9.78 -6.42 -16.18
N GLY A 292 -10.33 -7.61 -16.37
CA GLY A 292 -10.88 -8.11 -17.62
C GLY A 292 -12.31 -8.66 -17.44
N PRO A 293 -12.79 -9.47 -18.38
CA PRO A 293 -14.17 -9.92 -18.37
C PRO A 293 -14.59 -10.69 -17.11
N ASN A 294 -13.68 -11.47 -16.53
CA ASN A 294 -13.96 -12.33 -15.38
C ASN A 294 -12.80 -12.40 -14.38
N TRP A 295 -11.89 -11.43 -14.43
CA TRP A 295 -10.74 -11.42 -13.56
C TRP A 295 -10.38 -10.01 -13.11
N PHE A 296 -9.71 -9.94 -11.96
CA PHE A 296 -9.18 -8.72 -11.36
C PHE A 296 -7.75 -8.94 -10.90
N ILE A 297 -6.95 -7.89 -10.95
CA ILE A 297 -5.69 -7.79 -10.23
C ILE A 297 -5.93 -6.81 -9.07
N ALA A 298 -5.52 -7.17 -7.86
CA ALA A 298 -5.82 -6.43 -6.65
C ALA A 298 -4.59 -6.27 -5.74
N GLY A 299 -4.62 -5.27 -4.86
CA GLY A 299 -3.53 -4.98 -3.94
C GLY A 299 -2.22 -4.60 -4.66
N GLU A 300 -1.10 -5.02 -4.12
CA GLU A 300 0.23 -4.72 -4.68
C GLU A 300 0.51 -5.42 -6.01
N ALA A 301 -0.25 -6.44 -6.36
CA ALA A 301 -0.22 -7.03 -7.69
C ALA A 301 -0.72 -6.05 -8.75
N ALA A 302 -1.68 -5.17 -8.42
CA ALA A 302 -2.21 -4.14 -9.31
C ALA A 302 -1.40 -2.85 -9.29
N SER A 303 -1.08 -2.37 -8.08
CA SER A 303 -0.34 -1.11 -7.90
C SER A 303 0.44 -1.09 -6.59
N MET A 304 1.67 -0.61 -6.68
CA MET A 304 2.53 -0.31 -5.54
C MET A 304 2.67 1.20 -5.40
N VAL A 305 2.25 1.72 -4.26
CA VAL A 305 2.43 3.12 -3.88
C VAL A 305 3.54 3.21 -2.84
N ASP A 306 4.30 4.30 -2.86
CA ASP A 306 5.36 4.54 -1.87
C ASP A 306 4.78 4.50 -0.44
N PRO A 307 5.40 3.78 0.49
CA PRO A 307 4.88 3.57 1.85
C PRO A 307 4.83 4.85 2.71
N ILE A 308 5.47 5.92 2.31
CA ILE A 308 5.52 7.18 3.08
C ILE A 308 4.12 7.74 3.41
N THR A 309 3.11 7.39 2.62
CA THR A 309 1.72 7.82 2.82
C THR A 309 0.86 6.84 3.61
N SER A 310 1.41 5.69 4.02
CA SER A 310 0.67 4.63 4.71
C SER A 310 -0.53 4.08 3.91
N ASN A 311 -0.54 4.18 2.58
CA ASN A 311 -1.70 3.87 1.73
C ASN A 311 -1.77 2.41 1.27
N GLY A 312 -0.73 1.58 1.45
CA GLY A 312 -0.66 0.22 0.90
C GLY A 312 -1.79 -0.69 1.39
N VAL A 313 -2.00 -0.74 2.71
CA VAL A 313 -3.08 -1.54 3.32
C VAL A 313 -4.45 -1.06 2.85
N THR A 314 -4.68 0.25 2.87
CA THR A 314 -5.93 0.85 2.40
C THR A 314 -6.23 0.51 0.94
N ALA A 315 -5.24 0.61 0.06
CA ALA A 315 -5.40 0.25 -1.35
C ALA A 315 -5.74 -1.24 -1.51
N ALA A 316 -5.05 -2.11 -0.76
CA ALA A 316 -5.30 -3.55 -0.80
C ALA A 316 -6.74 -3.89 -0.36
N LEU A 317 -7.20 -3.34 0.77
CA LEU A 317 -8.56 -3.55 1.28
C LEU A 317 -9.62 -2.99 0.33
N ARG A 318 -9.38 -1.82 -0.24
CA ARG A 318 -10.29 -1.18 -1.21
C ARG A 318 -10.40 -1.98 -2.49
N HIS A 319 -9.27 -2.42 -3.06
CA HIS A 319 -9.29 -3.27 -4.26
C HIS A 319 -10.03 -4.58 -4.01
N ALA A 320 -9.84 -5.19 -2.83
CA ALA A 320 -10.56 -6.39 -2.42
C ALA A 320 -12.07 -6.15 -2.35
N ALA A 321 -12.50 -5.09 -1.68
CA ALA A 321 -13.92 -4.75 -1.54
C ALA A 321 -14.57 -4.42 -2.89
N GLU A 322 -13.92 -3.59 -3.74
CA GLU A 322 -14.45 -3.21 -5.04
C GLU A 322 -14.54 -4.40 -6.02
N ALA A 323 -13.49 -5.23 -6.09
CA ALA A 323 -13.51 -6.44 -6.91
C ALA A 323 -14.61 -7.40 -6.47
N SER A 324 -14.73 -7.65 -5.16
CA SER A 324 -15.76 -8.51 -4.59
C SER A 324 -17.17 -7.99 -4.88
N MET A 325 -17.41 -6.70 -4.71
CA MET A 325 -18.72 -6.08 -5.01
C MET A 325 -19.07 -6.19 -6.50
N LEU A 326 -18.08 -6.05 -7.40
CA LEU A 326 -18.32 -6.23 -8.85
C LEU A 326 -18.64 -7.69 -9.19
N ILE A 327 -17.92 -8.65 -8.64
CA ILE A 327 -18.22 -10.08 -8.81
C ILE A 327 -19.65 -10.37 -8.35
N LEU A 328 -20.03 -9.94 -7.15
CA LEU A 328 -21.38 -10.16 -6.61
C LEU A 328 -22.47 -9.54 -7.50
N LYS A 329 -22.23 -8.35 -8.00
CA LYS A 329 -23.20 -7.65 -8.87
C LYS A 329 -23.39 -8.33 -10.22
N TYR A 330 -22.34 -8.96 -10.75
CA TYR A 330 -22.36 -9.53 -12.12
C TYR A 330 -22.23 -11.07 -12.12
N ARG A 331 -22.36 -11.72 -10.98
CA ARG A 331 -22.16 -13.18 -10.83
C ARG A 331 -23.02 -14.00 -11.80
N GLU A 332 -24.27 -13.61 -12.02
CA GLU A 332 -25.21 -14.32 -12.90
C GLU A 332 -24.88 -14.18 -14.41
N ARG A 333 -23.99 -13.24 -14.75
CA ARG A 333 -23.55 -12.99 -16.13
C ARG A 333 -22.21 -13.61 -16.46
N ASP A 334 -21.50 -14.12 -15.46
CA ASP A 334 -20.12 -14.65 -15.52
C ASP A 334 -19.12 -13.74 -16.24
N ARG A 335 -19.47 -12.46 -16.40
CA ARG A 335 -18.62 -11.46 -17.05
C ARG A 335 -18.97 -10.04 -16.69
N LEU A 336 -17.95 -9.19 -16.66
CA LEU A 336 -18.12 -7.74 -16.53
C LEU A 336 -18.46 -7.11 -17.89
N PRO A 337 -19.39 -6.16 -17.94
CA PRO A 337 -19.53 -5.26 -19.07
C PRO A 337 -18.29 -4.39 -19.28
N SER A 338 -17.86 -4.18 -20.52
CA SER A 338 -16.65 -3.39 -20.83
C SER A 338 -16.63 -1.97 -20.21
N PRO A 339 -17.75 -1.22 -20.10
CA PRO A 339 -17.75 0.07 -19.41
C PRO A 339 -17.41 -0.04 -17.91
N VAL A 340 -17.84 -1.13 -17.26
CA VAL A 340 -17.57 -1.39 -15.83
C VAL A 340 -16.12 -1.74 -15.63
N THR A 341 -15.57 -2.63 -16.45
CA THR A 341 -14.15 -2.98 -16.49
C THR A 341 -13.30 -1.72 -16.70
N GLY A 342 -13.64 -0.90 -17.70
CA GLY A 342 -12.93 0.35 -17.98
C GLY A 342 -13.02 1.36 -16.84
N SER A 343 -14.14 1.42 -16.12
CA SER A 343 -14.29 2.29 -14.94
C SER A 343 -13.39 1.83 -13.78
N TYR A 344 -13.36 0.53 -13.48
CA TYR A 344 -12.49 -0.04 -12.46
C TYR A 344 -11.01 0.23 -12.79
N ASN A 345 -10.56 -0.08 -13.99
CA ASN A 345 -9.20 0.15 -14.46
C ASN A 345 -8.79 1.62 -14.31
N ARG A 346 -9.67 2.53 -14.74
CA ARG A 346 -9.42 3.97 -14.66
C ARG A 346 -9.28 4.47 -13.22
N ARG A 347 -10.09 3.97 -12.28
CA ARG A 347 -10.01 4.38 -10.87
C ARG A 347 -8.66 3.99 -10.26
N ILE A 348 -8.27 2.73 -10.38
CA ILE A 348 -6.99 2.25 -9.83
C ILE A 348 -5.82 3.02 -10.46
N LEU A 349 -5.82 3.18 -11.77
CA LEU A 349 -4.79 3.91 -12.48
C LEU A 349 -4.69 5.38 -12.04
N GLN A 350 -5.82 6.08 -11.92
CA GLN A 350 -5.81 7.50 -11.54
C GLN A 350 -5.39 7.70 -10.08
N MET A 351 -5.85 6.86 -9.16
CA MET A 351 -5.42 6.92 -7.76
C MET A 351 -3.93 6.65 -7.61
N ALA A 352 -3.43 5.59 -8.23
CA ALA A 352 -2.00 5.27 -8.19
C ALA A 352 -1.14 6.39 -8.81
N LYS A 353 -1.56 6.98 -9.94
CA LYS A 353 -0.88 8.12 -10.55
C LYS A 353 -0.92 9.36 -9.66
N PHE A 354 -2.04 9.63 -9.01
CA PHE A 354 -2.15 10.78 -8.11
C PHE A 354 -1.16 10.69 -6.95
N PHE A 355 -1.13 9.58 -6.23
CA PHE A 355 -0.19 9.38 -5.13
C PHE A 355 1.26 9.41 -5.59
N ASN A 356 1.62 8.56 -6.55
CA ASN A 356 3.01 8.42 -6.94
C ASN A 356 3.59 9.67 -7.63
N VAL A 357 2.81 10.36 -8.46
CA VAL A 357 3.28 11.63 -9.06
C VAL A 357 3.42 12.71 -8.01
N GLY A 358 2.50 12.82 -7.06
CA GLY A 358 2.59 13.78 -5.96
C GLY A 358 3.83 13.53 -5.09
N ILE A 359 4.09 12.28 -4.71
CA ILE A 359 5.29 11.89 -3.96
C ILE A 359 6.56 12.30 -4.72
N GLU A 360 6.68 11.88 -5.98
CA GLU A 360 7.89 12.12 -6.77
C GLU A 360 8.11 13.59 -7.13
N LYS A 361 7.05 14.35 -7.40
CA LYS A 361 7.15 15.73 -7.88
C LYS A 361 7.15 16.78 -6.78
N ILE A 362 6.54 16.49 -5.64
CA ILE A 362 6.44 17.47 -4.54
C ILE A 362 7.33 17.07 -3.38
N LEU A 363 7.23 15.83 -2.90
CA LEU A 363 7.94 15.41 -1.70
C LEU A 363 9.41 15.07 -1.96
N TYR A 364 9.69 14.29 -3.00
CA TYR A 364 11.05 13.79 -3.30
C TYR A 364 11.86 14.71 -4.23
N GLU A 365 11.23 15.64 -4.92
CA GLU A 365 11.92 16.51 -5.88
C GLU A 365 12.81 17.56 -5.18
N PRO A 366 14.15 17.51 -5.34
CA PRO A 366 15.06 18.42 -4.67
C PRO A 366 14.77 19.90 -4.95
N ALA A 367 14.46 20.25 -6.20
CA ALA A 367 14.17 21.63 -6.58
C ALA A 367 12.93 22.20 -5.87
N VAL A 368 11.92 21.36 -5.60
CA VAL A 368 10.74 21.77 -4.84
C VAL A 368 11.10 21.94 -3.37
N ARG A 369 11.80 20.99 -2.77
CA ARG A 369 12.23 21.06 -1.37
C ARG A 369 13.13 22.27 -1.08
N ASN A 370 14.02 22.60 -2.00
CA ASN A 370 14.87 23.78 -1.87
C ASN A 370 14.08 25.09 -2.00
N ARG A 371 13.03 25.11 -2.81
CA ARG A 371 12.23 26.33 -3.06
C ARG A 371 11.27 26.67 -1.95
N ILE A 372 10.58 25.67 -1.39
CA ILE A 372 9.52 25.87 -0.38
C ILE A 372 9.89 25.29 1.00
N GLY A 373 11.05 24.64 1.11
CA GLY A 373 11.46 23.91 2.31
C GLY A 373 10.92 22.47 2.33
N ALA A 374 11.68 21.55 2.94
CA ALA A 374 11.33 20.14 2.99
C ALA A 374 10.04 19.92 3.79
N ARG A 375 9.84 20.66 4.87
CA ARG A 375 8.65 20.64 5.71
C ARG A 375 7.42 21.07 4.91
N ASP A 376 7.50 22.20 4.24
CA ASP A 376 6.38 22.74 3.47
C ASP A 376 6.05 21.86 2.26
N SER A 377 7.05 21.23 1.62
CA SER A 377 6.80 20.26 0.55
C SER A 377 6.03 19.02 1.09
N GLY A 378 6.33 18.60 2.31
CA GLY A 378 5.58 17.59 3.01
C GLY A 378 4.11 17.98 3.20
N THR A 379 3.85 19.17 3.75
CA THR A 379 2.50 19.71 3.96
C THR A 379 1.72 19.81 2.66
N VAL A 380 2.30 20.42 1.64
CA VAL A 380 1.67 20.62 0.32
C VAL A 380 1.28 19.30 -0.33
N TYR A 381 2.01 18.21 -0.04
CA TYR A 381 1.70 16.91 -0.59
C TYR A 381 0.75 16.10 0.29
N THR A 382 1.05 15.96 1.60
CA THR A 382 0.33 15.02 2.48
C THR A 382 -1.12 15.41 2.74
N SER A 383 -1.40 16.69 2.89
CA SER A 383 -2.74 17.19 3.14
C SER A 383 -3.71 16.83 1.99
N PRO A 384 -3.45 17.18 0.72
CA PRO A 384 -4.29 16.73 -0.39
C PRO A 384 -4.35 15.21 -0.53
N ALA A 385 -3.23 14.49 -0.33
CA ALA A 385 -3.19 13.05 -0.51
C ALA A 385 -4.12 12.33 0.48
N TRP A 386 -4.04 12.68 1.77
CA TRP A 386 -4.88 12.08 2.79
C TRP A 386 -6.34 12.50 2.68
N SER A 387 -6.61 13.78 2.44
CA SER A 387 -7.97 14.27 2.23
C SER A 387 -8.64 13.59 1.05
N MET A 388 -7.94 13.43 -0.08
CA MET A 388 -8.48 12.74 -1.26
C MET A 388 -8.76 11.27 -1.00
N ASN A 389 -7.95 10.58 -0.19
CA ASN A 389 -8.21 9.19 0.17
C ASN A 389 -9.50 9.04 1.00
N VAL A 390 -9.70 9.94 1.97
CA VAL A 390 -10.90 9.97 2.80
C VAL A 390 -12.13 10.33 1.98
N VAL A 391 -12.04 11.34 1.11
CA VAL A 391 -13.14 11.72 0.20
C VAL A 391 -13.48 10.58 -0.75
N TYR A 392 -12.48 9.92 -1.33
CA TYR A 392 -12.69 8.76 -2.20
C TYR A 392 -13.46 7.65 -1.50
N ALA A 393 -13.15 7.36 -0.24
CA ALA A 393 -13.84 6.32 0.52
C ALA A 393 -15.34 6.61 0.73
N ARG A 394 -15.73 7.88 0.69
CA ARG A 394 -17.13 8.34 0.84
C ARG A 394 -17.89 8.49 -0.48
N LEU A 395 -17.18 8.59 -1.60
CA LEU A 395 -17.82 8.60 -2.91
C LEU A 395 -18.30 7.18 -3.25
N ASN A 396 -19.43 7.08 -3.98
CA ASN A 396 -19.80 5.80 -4.58
C ASN A 396 -18.84 5.50 -5.74
N PRO A 397 -17.80 4.67 -5.55
CA PRO A 397 -16.75 4.49 -6.54
C PRO A 397 -17.25 3.76 -7.80
N MET A 398 -18.43 3.16 -7.73
CA MET A 398 -19.00 2.33 -8.79
C MET A 398 -19.81 3.12 -9.83
N GLY A 399 -20.09 4.40 -9.57
CA GLY A 399 -20.78 5.25 -10.51
C GLY A 399 -19.87 5.76 -11.62
N ILE A 400 -20.34 5.73 -12.88
CA ILE A 400 -19.58 6.27 -14.02
C ILE A 400 -19.32 7.77 -13.83
N LEU A 401 -20.32 8.52 -13.39
CA LEU A 401 -20.20 9.96 -13.14
C LEU A 401 -19.21 10.26 -12.00
N SER A 402 -19.31 9.54 -10.88
CA SER A 402 -18.38 9.74 -9.75
C SER A 402 -16.95 9.37 -10.13
N THR A 403 -16.75 8.34 -10.96
CA THR A 403 -15.41 7.99 -11.49
C THR A 403 -14.86 9.09 -12.40
N PHE A 404 -15.71 9.72 -13.22
CA PHE A 404 -15.29 10.82 -14.09
C PHE A 404 -14.92 12.06 -13.28
N LEU A 405 -15.76 12.47 -12.34
CA LEU A 405 -15.52 13.64 -11.48
C LEU A 405 -14.24 13.45 -10.63
N LEU A 406 -14.12 12.29 -10.01
CA LEU A 406 -12.90 11.94 -9.25
C LEU A 406 -11.66 12.01 -10.15
N GLY A 407 -11.73 11.38 -11.32
CA GLY A 407 -10.63 11.40 -12.29
C GLY A 407 -10.21 12.80 -12.70
N SER A 408 -11.15 13.72 -12.87
CA SER A 408 -10.89 15.12 -13.21
C SER A 408 -10.19 15.87 -12.07
N VAL A 409 -10.64 15.68 -10.82
CA VAL A 409 -10.01 16.27 -9.63
C VAL A 409 -8.59 15.74 -9.44
N LEU A 410 -8.41 14.42 -9.50
CA LEU A 410 -7.08 13.78 -9.37
C LEU A 410 -6.13 14.23 -10.50
N TRP A 411 -6.65 14.39 -11.72
CA TRP A 411 -5.88 14.91 -12.85
C TRP A 411 -5.42 16.35 -12.60
N PHE A 412 -6.30 17.21 -12.09
CA PHE A 412 -5.99 18.59 -11.78
C PHE A 412 -4.85 18.70 -10.76
N PHE A 413 -4.93 17.99 -9.62
CA PHE A 413 -3.85 18.01 -8.62
C PHE A 413 -2.54 17.46 -9.19
N ARG A 414 -2.58 16.39 -9.97
CA ARG A 414 -1.39 15.83 -10.62
C ARG A 414 -0.76 16.79 -11.62
N ALA A 415 -1.57 17.42 -12.47
CA ALA A 415 -1.10 18.40 -13.43
C ALA A 415 -0.46 19.59 -12.71
N SER A 416 -1.10 20.11 -11.66
CA SER A 416 -0.57 21.21 -10.82
C SER A 416 0.77 20.82 -10.19
N ALA A 417 0.92 19.62 -9.66
CA ALA A 417 2.18 19.13 -9.09
C ALA A 417 3.31 19.08 -10.15
N CYS A 418 3.00 18.60 -11.36
CA CYS A 418 3.96 18.57 -12.45
C CYS A 418 4.40 19.97 -12.90
N VAL A 419 3.46 20.89 -13.05
CA VAL A 419 3.74 22.28 -13.45
C VAL A 419 4.57 22.99 -12.38
N PHE A 420 4.20 22.84 -11.12
CA PHE A 420 4.94 23.42 -10.00
C PHE A 420 6.37 22.89 -9.90
N ALA A 421 6.56 21.58 -9.99
CA ALA A 421 7.89 20.98 -9.98
C ALA A 421 8.75 21.43 -11.18
N ALA A 422 8.17 21.52 -12.37
CA ALA A 422 8.87 22.03 -13.56
C ALA A 422 9.28 23.50 -13.40
N TRP A 423 8.41 24.32 -12.80
CA TRP A 423 8.73 25.70 -12.48
C TRP A 423 9.88 25.82 -11.47
N CYS A 424 9.85 25.04 -10.38
CA CYS A 424 10.94 25.02 -9.39
C CYS A 424 12.28 24.63 -10.02
N LYS A 425 12.30 23.61 -10.88
CA LYS A 425 13.52 23.20 -11.63
C LYS A 425 14.05 24.32 -12.52
N ARG A 426 13.18 24.99 -13.24
CA ARG A 426 13.58 26.11 -14.12
C ARG A 426 14.21 27.26 -13.33
N MET A 427 13.62 27.59 -12.17
CA MET A 427 14.14 28.62 -11.31
C MET A 427 15.49 28.25 -10.68
N ALA A 428 15.70 26.99 -10.30
CA ALA A 428 16.99 26.51 -9.82
C ALA A 428 18.08 26.65 -10.89
N ALA A 429 17.82 26.23 -12.13
CA ALA A 429 18.76 26.33 -13.25
C ALA A 429 19.14 27.79 -13.59
N VAL A 430 18.22 28.75 -13.47
CA VAL A 430 18.49 30.19 -13.68
C VAL A 430 19.36 30.73 -12.56
N GLY A 431 19.17 30.30 -11.30
CA GLY A 431 19.99 30.71 -10.16
C GLY A 431 21.45 30.25 -10.27
N GLU A 432 21.69 29.05 -10.79
CA GLU A 432 23.04 28.52 -11.00
C GLU A 432 23.81 29.19 -12.14
N THR A 433 23.12 29.79 -13.12
CA THR A 433 23.76 30.53 -14.22
C THR A 433 24.07 31.98 -13.87
N SER A 434 23.61 32.45 -12.71
CA SER A 434 23.77 33.85 -12.24
C SER A 434 24.75 33.94 -11.05
N ALA A 435 25.31 32.84 -10.57
CA ALA A 435 26.31 32.72 -9.52
C ALA A 435 27.66 32.27 -10.13
#